data_6ab5f36036785a76ed58845d1e29242f
#
_entry.id   6ab5f36036785a76ed58845d1e29242f
#
_cell.length_a   1.000
_cell.length_b   1.000
_cell.length_c   1.000
_cell.angle_alpha   90.00
_cell.angle_beta   90.00
_cell.angle_gamma   90.00
#
_symmetry.space_group_name_H-M   'P 1'
#
loop_
_entity.id
_entity.type
_entity.pdbx_description
1 polymer ?
#
loop_
_entity_poly.entity_id
_entity_poly.type
_entity_poly.pdbx_seq_one_letter_code
_entity_poly.pdbx_strand_id
1 'polypeptide(L)'
;MTSVDLDAQVRSADIDRWLSSRFVEDLQARADLIALYAFEAELVAIPTRVTQPLLAEMRFTWWAEQMDGVFANTPRKGHPVLEALTDMVARRGLEREKFDALIEAHIGRMQKQPHDLEAFFTGPMQLAVQILADGAHDEAVAGAGTVFGLMQTGREDEAGRERQNANRLLRKLPAKAFP
;
A
#
# COMPACT_ATOMS: atom_id res chain seq x y z
N MET A 1 -27.50 -6.84 0.78
CA MET A 1 -26.16 -7.07 1.28
C MET A 1 -25.56 -5.70 1.59
N THR A 2 -25.21 -5.46 2.84
CA THR A 2 -24.58 -4.19 3.26
C THR A 2 -23.24 -4.09 2.53
N SER A 3 -23.07 -3.05 1.71
CA SER A 3 -21.76 -2.68 1.16
C SER A 3 -20.80 -2.57 2.34
N VAL A 4 -19.72 -3.35 2.33
CA VAL A 4 -18.68 -3.19 3.35
C VAL A 4 -18.12 -1.80 3.18
N ASP A 5 -18.22 -0.99 4.22
CA ASP A 5 -17.69 0.36 4.21
C ASP A 5 -16.17 0.29 4.35
N LEU A 6 -15.45 0.43 3.24
CA LEU A 6 -13.98 0.42 3.21
C LEU A 6 -13.38 1.53 4.08
N ASP A 7 -14.08 2.65 4.19
CA ASP A 7 -13.65 3.77 5.04
C ASP A 7 -13.63 3.35 6.52
N ALA A 8 -14.69 2.68 6.99
CA ALA A 8 -14.75 2.14 8.34
C ALA A 8 -13.73 1.01 8.57
N GLN A 9 -13.47 0.16 7.54
CA GLN A 9 -12.46 -0.89 7.59
C GLN A 9 -11.05 -0.29 7.80
N VAL A 10 -10.66 0.69 6.99
CA VAL A 10 -9.36 1.36 7.10
C VAL A 10 -9.24 2.09 8.44
N ARG A 11 -10.28 2.81 8.86
CA ARG A 11 -10.30 3.49 10.17
C ARG A 11 -10.03 2.53 11.33
N SER A 12 -10.58 1.31 11.25
CA SER A 12 -10.39 0.29 12.29
C SER A 12 -9.01 -0.35 12.26
N ALA A 13 -8.42 -0.49 11.07
CA ALA A 13 -7.13 -1.14 10.86
C ALA A 13 -5.94 -0.20 11.09
N ASP A 14 -6.04 1.05 10.61
CA ASP A 14 -4.99 2.06 10.67
C ASP A 14 -5.61 3.46 10.75
N ILE A 15 -5.73 3.95 11.99
CA ILE A 15 -6.35 5.25 12.28
C ILE A 15 -5.53 6.40 11.72
N ASP A 16 -4.20 6.30 11.66
CA ASP A 16 -3.32 7.38 11.20
C ASP A 16 -3.43 7.56 9.69
N ARG A 17 -3.42 6.47 8.93
CA ARG A 17 -3.67 6.51 7.48
C ARG A 17 -5.08 6.99 7.16
N TRP A 18 -6.07 6.55 7.94
CA TRP A 18 -7.44 7.04 7.77
C TRP A 18 -7.52 8.55 8.02
N LEU A 19 -6.92 9.05 9.12
CA LEU A 19 -6.89 10.48 9.43
C LEU A 19 -6.16 11.27 8.35
N SER A 20 -4.99 10.83 7.88
CA SER A 20 -4.26 11.50 6.83
C SER A 20 -5.06 11.65 5.55
N SER A 21 -5.84 10.62 5.19
CA SER A 21 -6.70 10.68 4.01
C SER A 21 -7.77 11.79 4.07
N ARG A 22 -8.14 12.26 5.28
CA ARG A 22 -9.15 13.32 5.44
C ARG A 22 -8.67 14.69 4.95
N PHE A 23 -7.37 14.90 4.82
CA PHE A 23 -6.78 16.12 4.28
C PHE A 23 -6.71 16.16 2.75
N VAL A 24 -7.02 15.06 2.07
CA VAL A 24 -7.11 14.99 0.61
C VAL A 24 -8.42 15.64 0.16
N GLU A 25 -8.35 16.76 -0.55
CA GLU A 25 -9.53 17.52 -1.00
C GLU A 25 -10.30 16.79 -2.11
N ASP A 26 -9.58 16.17 -3.06
CA ASP A 26 -10.18 15.38 -4.13
C ASP A 26 -10.82 14.11 -3.57
N LEU A 27 -12.14 14.04 -3.60
CA LEU A 27 -12.91 12.92 -3.07
C LEU A 27 -12.60 11.60 -3.79
N GLN A 28 -12.25 11.66 -5.08
CA GLN A 28 -11.90 10.45 -5.82
C GLN A 28 -10.50 9.95 -5.46
N ALA A 29 -9.52 10.85 -5.34
CA ALA A 29 -8.19 10.49 -4.86
C ALA A 29 -8.23 9.95 -3.43
N ARG A 30 -9.09 10.52 -2.57
CA ARG A 30 -9.34 10.00 -1.22
C ARG A 30 -9.91 8.59 -1.26
N ALA A 31 -10.92 8.32 -2.11
CA ALA A 31 -11.51 7.00 -2.25
C ALA A 31 -10.48 5.97 -2.78
N ASP A 32 -9.63 6.39 -3.72
CA ASP A 32 -8.55 5.58 -4.26
C ASP A 32 -7.50 5.23 -3.18
N LEU A 33 -7.12 6.18 -2.33
CA LEU A 33 -6.24 5.91 -1.18
C LEU A 33 -6.87 4.94 -0.19
N ILE A 34 -8.16 5.08 0.11
CA ILE A 34 -8.89 4.15 0.98
C ILE A 34 -8.90 2.74 0.39
N ALA A 35 -9.04 2.59 -0.93
CA ALA A 35 -8.96 1.28 -1.59
C ALA A 35 -7.56 0.65 -1.44
N LEU A 36 -6.50 1.44 -1.65
CA LEU A 36 -5.12 0.99 -1.43
C LEU A 36 -4.89 0.57 0.03
N TYR A 37 -5.28 1.40 0.99
CA TYR A 37 -5.11 1.11 2.42
C TYR A 37 -5.93 -0.09 2.89
N ALA A 38 -7.14 -0.29 2.34
CA ALA A 38 -7.95 -1.46 2.62
C ALA A 38 -7.28 -2.75 2.11
N PHE A 39 -6.66 -2.72 0.93
CA PHE A 39 -5.86 -3.83 0.43
C PHE A 39 -4.69 -4.17 1.35
N GLU A 40 -3.88 -3.19 1.73
CA GLU A 40 -2.77 -3.39 2.66
C GLU A 40 -3.26 -3.95 4.01
N ALA A 41 -4.37 -3.44 4.53
CA ALA A 41 -4.98 -3.92 5.77
C ALA A 41 -5.42 -5.39 5.68
N GLU A 42 -5.96 -5.83 4.54
CA GLU A 42 -6.28 -7.24 4.32
C GLU A 42 -5.04 -8.13 4.37
N LEU A 43 -3.93 -7.72 3.72
CA LEU A 43 -2.68 -8.48 3.74
C LEU A 43 -2.08 -8.56 5.16
N VAL A 44 -2.02 -7.44 5.87
CA VAL A 44 -1.50 -7.36 7.25
C VAL A 44 -2.33 -8.22 8.21
N ALA A 45 -3.63 -8.31 7.98
CA ALA A 45 -4.53 -9.08 8.85
C ALA A 45 -4.41 -10.61 8.65
N ILE A 46 -3.85 -11.11 7.55
CA ILE A 46 -3.78 -12.56 7.28
C ILE A 46 -3.07 -13.32 8.41
N PRO A 47 -1.83 -12.96 8.83
CA PRO A 47 -1.13 -13.71 9.87
C PRO A 47 -1.80 -13.66 11.25
N THR A 48 -2.61 -12.64 11.51
CA THR A 48 -3.32 -12.50 12.79
C THR A 48 -4.64 -13.28 12.82
N ARG A 49 -5.27 -13.47 11.66
CA ARG A 49 -6.55 -14.20 11.53
C ARG A 49 -6.36 -15.70 11.30
N VAL A 50 -5.18 -16.10 10.86
CA VAL A 50 -4.90 -17.49 10.47
C VAL A 50 -3.68 -17.99 11.23
N THR A 51 -3.90 -18.97 12.11
CA THR A 51 -2.84 -19.53 12.98
C THR A 51 -1.95 -20.56 12.30
N GLN A 52 -2.42 -21.19 11.22
CA GLN A 52 -1.68 -22.20 10.48
C GLN A 52 -0.91 -21.54 9.31
N PRO A 53 0.42 -21.67 9.24
CA PRO A 53 1.23 -21.03 8.20
C PRO A 53 0.77 -21.36 6.78
N LEU A 54 0.46 -22.62 6.50
CA LEU A 54 -0.01 -23.07 5.18
C LEU A 54 -1.29 -22.33 4.75
N LEU A 55 -2.23 -22.13 5.66
CA LEU A 55 -3.46 -21.39 5.34
C LEU A 55 -3.21 -19.90 5.09
N ALA A 56 -2.21 -19.32 5.75
CA ALA A 56 -1.79 -17.95 5.50
C ALA A 56 -1.15 -17.82 4.10
N GLU A 57 -0.26 -18.76 3.72
CA GLU A 57 0.33 -18.81 2.38
C GLU A 57 -0.75 -18.95 1.29
N MET A 58 -1.72 -19.84 1.50
CA MET A 58 -2.86 -20.01 0.57
C MET A 58 -3.67 -18.71 0.42
N ARG A 59 -3.82 -17.91 1.48
CA ARG A 59 -4.52 -16.61 1.38
C ARG A 59 -3.71 -15.57 0.61
N PHE A 60 -2.39 -15.50 0.79
CA PHE A 60 -1.54 -14.63 -0.01
C PHE A 60 -1.54 -15.06 -1.49
N THR A 61 -1.44 -16.37 -1.77
CA THR A 61 -1.55 -16.89 -3.13
C THR A 61 -2.89 -16.52 -3.76
N TRP A 62 -3.97 -16.62 -2.99
CA TRP A 62 -5.30 -16.21 -3.45
C TRP A 62 -5.30 -14.70 -3.83
N TRP A 63 -4.68 -13.82 -3.02
CA TRP A 63 -4.57 -12.41 -3.35
C TRP A 63 -3.77 -12.19 -4.64
N ALA A 64 -2.64 -12.90 -4.83
CA ALA A 64 -1.85 -12.83 -6.05
C ALA A 64 -2.67 -13.23 -7.30
N GLU A 65 -3.45 -14.31 -7.20
CA GLU A 65 -4.37 -14.74 -8.27
C GLU A 65 -5.46 -13.70 -8.56
N GLN A 66 -5.98 -13.01 -7.52
CA GLN A 66 -7.00 -11.99 -7.72
C GLN A 66 -6.47 -10.75 -8.45
N MET A 67 -5.15 -10.47 -8.38
CA MET A 67 -4.56 -9.36 -9.14
C MET A 67 -4.74 -9.54 -10.65
N ASP A 68 -4.80 -10.77 -11.17
CA ASP A 68 -5.13 -11.01 -12.58
C ASP A 68 -6.48 -10.40 -12.96
N GLY A 69 -7.49 -10.61 -12.14
CA GLY A 69 -8.83 -10.04 -12.35
C GLY A 69 -8.87 -8.53 -12.18
N VAL A 70 -8.14 -8.00 -11.19
CA VAL A 70 -8.04 -6.55 -10.94
C VAL A 70 -7.46 -5.82 -12.17
N PHE A 71 -6.33 -6.29 -12.67
CA PHE A 71 -5.64 -5.67 -13.81
C PHE A 71 -6.29 -5.99 -15.18
N ALA A 72 -7.08 -7.06 -15.27
CA ALA A 72 -7.89 -7.36 -16.45
C ALA A 72 -9.27 -6.67 -16.45
N ASN A 73 -9.58 -5.85 -15.44
CA ASN A 73 -10.89 -5.21 -15.23
C ASN A 73 -12.06 -6.23 -15.13
N THR A 74 -11.77 -7.39 -14.53
CA THR A 74 -12.72 -8.49 -14.29
C THR A 74 -12.62 -9.00 -12.85
N PRO A 75 -12.82 -8.14 -11.84
CA PRO A 75 -12.63 -8.52 -10.44
C PRO A 75 -13.65 -9.55 -10.00
N ARG A 76 -13.31 -10.30 -8.95
CA ARG A 76 -14.26 -11.18 -8.30
C ARG A 76 -15.42 -10.38 -7.69
N LYS A 77 -16.61 -10.62 -8.20
CA LYS A 77 -17.84 -9.94 -7.76
C LYS A 77 -18.15 -10.18 -6.29
N GLY A 78 -18.60 -9.13 -5.62
CA GLY A 78 -18.99 -9.18 -4.22
C GLY A 78 -17.82 -9.12 -3.24
N HIS A 79 -16.63 -8.75 -3.72
CA HIS A 79 -15.47 -8.47 -2.87
C HIS A 79 -15.13 -6.97 -2.94
N PRO A 80 -15.56 -6.15 -1.97
CA PRO A 80 -15.50 -4.69 -2.08
C PRO A 80 -14.10 -4.14 -2.33
N VAL A 81 -13.07 -4.73 -1.70
CA VAL A 81 -11.68 -4.30 -1.90
C VAL A 81 -11.22 -4.56 -3.33
N LEU A 82 -11.52 -5.73 -3.91
CA LEU A 82 -11.13 -6.04 -5.29
C LEU A 82 -11.84 -5.15 -6.30
N GLU A 83 -13.11 -4.87 -6.09
CA GLU A 83 -13.88 -3.95 -6.95
C GLU A 83 -13.30 -2.53 -6.90
N ALA A 84 -13.03 -2.03 -5.70
CA ALA A 84 -12.43 -0.70 -5.51
C ALA A 84 -11.00 -0.60 -6.07
N LEU A 85 -10.17 -1.65 -5.90
CA LEU A 85 -8.83 -1.72 -6.50
C LEU A 85 -8.91 -1.68 -8.02
N THR A 86 -9.84 -2.42 -8.62
CA THR A 86 -10.00 -2.46 -10.08
C THR A 86 -10.31 -1.06 -10.64
N ASP A 87 -11.26 -0.37 -10.02
CA ASP A 87 -11.62 0.99 -10.42
C ASP A 87 -10.45 1.97 -10.24
N MET A 88 -9.70 1.84 -9.16
CA MET A 88 -8.51 2.66 -8.86
C MET A 88 -7.40 2.41 -9.89
N VAL A 89 -7.03 1.15 -10.12
CA VAL A 89 -5.95 0.77 -11.05
C VAL A 89 -6.26 1.27 -12.46
N ALA A 90 -7.50 1.04 -12.93
CA ALA A 90 -7.92 1.48 -14.26
C ALA A 90 -7.88 3.01 -14.40
N ARG A 91 -8.24 3.75 -13.35
CA ARG A 91 -8.28 5.22 -13.35
C ARG A 91 -6.89 5.85 -13.26
N ARG A 92 -6.00 5.27 -12.44
CA ARG A 92 -4.69 5.85 -12.13
C ARG A 92 -3.55 5.28 -12.96
N GLY A 93 -3.76 4.20 -13.70
CA GLY A 93 -2.71 3.52 -14.48
C GLY A 93 -1.58 2.99 -13.60
N LEU A 94 -1.94 2.40 -12.45
CA LEU A 94 -0.97 1.91 -11.48
C LEU A 94 -0.26 0.64 -11.97
N GLU A 95 1.00 0.48 -11.59
CA GLU A 95 1.83 -0.65 -11.98
C GLU A 95 1.53 -1.88 -11.11
N ARG A 96 1.33 -3.02 -11.78
CA ARG A 96 1.02 -4.30 -11.14
C ARG A 96 2.15 -4.78 -10.23
N GLU A 97 3.37 -4.56 -10.66
CA GLU A 97 4.58 -5.06 -10.02
C GLU A 97 4.68 -4.65 -8.54
N LYS A 98 4.21 -3.46 -8.20
CA LYS A 98 4.23 -2.96 -6.81
C LYS A 98 3.24 -3.71 -5.90
N PHE A 99 2.11 -4.14 -6.45
CA PHE A 99 1.12 -4.96 -5.72
C PHE A 99 1.64 -6.38 -5.53
N ASP A 100 2.18 -6.99 -6.59
CA ASP A 100 2.74 -8.34 -6.54
C ASP A 100 3.94 -8.39 -5.57
N ALA A 101 4.85 -7.41 -5.62
CA ALA A 101 5.99 -7.31 -4.70
C ALA A 101 5.55 -7.22 -3.23
N LEU A 102 4.49 -6.47 -2.92
CA LEU A 102 3.95 -6.40 -1.55
C LEU A 102 3.40 -7.75 -1.08
N ILE A 103 2.66 -8.47 -1.92
CA ILE A 103 2.14 -9.79 -1.60
C ILE A 103 3.30 -10.78 -1.37
N GLU A 104 4.28 -10.81 -2.26
CA GLU A 104 5.47 -11.68 -2.15
C GLU A 104 6.28 -11.37 -0.89
N ALA A 105 6.44 -10.09 -0.53
CA ALA A 105 7.12 -9.70 0.69
C ALA A 105 6.42 -10.23 1.95
N HIS A 106 5.08 -10.26 1.97
CA HIS A 106 4.34 -10.90 3.05
C HIS A 106 4.57 -12.41 3.13
N ILE A 107 4.62 -13.11 1.98
CA ILE A 107 4.96 -14.54 1.92
C ILE A 107 6.39 -14.75 2.44
N GLY A 108 7.35 -13.94 1.99
CA GLY A 108 8.73 -13.99 2.47
C GLY A 108 8.83 -13.82 4.00
N ARG A 109 8.03 -12.92 4.59
CA ARG A 109 7.96 -12.76 6.05
C ARG A 109 7.45 -14.01 6.77
N MET A 110 6.47 -14.72 6.19
CA MET A 110 6.02 -16.01 6.72
C MET A 110 7.15 -17.05 6.73
N GLN A 111 8.04 -16.98 5.75
CA GLN A 111 9.23 -17.83 5.62
C GLN A 111 10.44 -17.29 6.41
N LYS A 112 10.23 -16.31 7.32
CA LYS A 112 11.26 -15.68 8.17
C LYS A 112 12.35 -14.92 7.39
N GLN A 113 12.09 -14.52 6.16
CA GLN A 113 12.99 -13.63 5.43
C GLN A 113 13.04 -12.24 6.08
N PRO A 114 14.13 -11.48 5.89
CA PRO A 114 14.21 -10.08 6.32
C PRO A 114 13.06 -9.24 5.74
N HIS A 115 12.76 -8.09 6.37
CA HIS A 115 11.82 -7.14 5.78
C HIS A 115 12.39 -6.58 4.47
N ASP A 116 11.63 -6.74 3.39
CA ASP A 116 11.84 -6.03 2.15
C ASP A 116 11.31 -4.60 2.33
N LEU A 117 12.23 -3.64 2.57
CA LEU A 117 11.85 -2.25 2.83
C LEU A 117 11.21 -1.59 1.61
N GLU A 118 11.61 -1.99 0.41
CA GLU A 118 11.03 -1.46 -0.82
C GLU A 118 9.57 -1.92 -0.96
N ALA A 119 9.32 -3.21 -0.86
CA ALA A 119 7.99 -3.78 -1.03
C ALA A 119 7.01 -3.34 0.08
N PHE A 120 7.46 -3.26 1.35
CA PHE A 120 6.57 -2.93 2.47
C PHE A 120 6.33 -1.43 2.67
N PHE A 121 7.28 -0.57 2.28
CA PHE A 121 7.19 0.85 2.60
C PHE A 121 7.30 1.75 1.37
N THR A 122 8.31 1.54 0.52
CA THR A 122 8.55 2.40 -0.63
C THR A 122 7.47 2.23 -1.71
N GLY A 123 7.18 1.00 -2.11
CA GLY A 123 6.17 0.69 -3.14
C GLY A 123 4.78 1.25 -2.81
N PRO A 124 4.22 0.96 -1.63
CA PRO A 124 2.95 1.55 -1.20
C PRO A 124 2.94 3.07 -1.16
N MET A 125 4.04 3.71 -0.71
CA MET A 125 4.16 5.17 -0.74
C MET A 125 4.19 5.72 -2.17
N GLN A 126 4.88 5.05 -3.09
CA GLN A 126 4.90 5.44 -4.51
C GLN A 126 3.50 5.33 -5.13
N LEU A 127 2.76 4.24 -4.85
CA LEU A 127 1.36 4.10 -5.28
C LEU A 127 0.49 5.23 -4.73
N ALA A 128 0.62 5.55 -3.45
CA ALA A 128 -0.14 6.64 -2.82
C ALA A 128 0.18 8.00 -3.45
N VAL A 129 1.46 8.31 -3.70
CA VAL A 129 1.86 9.56 -4.36
C VAL A 129 1.36 9.61 -5.81
N GLN A 130 1.38 8.50 -6.54
CA GLN A 130 0.84 8.44 -7.89
C GLN A 130 -0.69 8.66 -7.93
N ILE A 131 -1.41 8.26 -6.88
CA ILE A 131 -2.83 8.56 -6.70
C ILE A 131 -3.06 10.07 -6.48
N LEU A 132 -2.19 10.71 -5.69
CA LEU A 132 -2.36 12.10 -5.25
C LEU A 132 -1.80 13.14 -6.23
N ALA A 133 -0.73 12.80 -6.95
CA ALA A 133 -0.01 13.74 -7.79
C ALA A 133 0.35 13.12 -9.14
N ASP A 134 0.18 13.88 -10.21
CA ASP A 134 0.60 13.47 -11.54
C ASP A 134 2.13 13.56 -11.65
N GLY A 135 2.73 12.68 -12.45
CA GLY A 135 4.15 12.67 -12.77
C GLY A 135 4.97 11.66 -11.98
N ALA A 136 6.23 11.52 -12.41
CA ALA A 136 7.16 10.57 -11.82
C ALA A 136 7.84 11.18 -10.59
N HIS A 137 7.52 10.68 -9.42
CA HIS A 137 8.09 11.11 -8.14
C HIS A 137 8.87 10.00 -7.42
N ASP A 138 9.11 8.89 -8.10
CA ASP A 138 9.62 7.64 -7.52
C ASP A 138 10.95 7.82 -6.76
N GLU A 139 11.90 8.59 -7.30
CA GLU A 139 13.18 8.84 -6.63
C GLU A 139 13.02 9.55 -5.28
N ALA A 140 12.16 10.58 -5.24
CA ALA A 140 11.92 11.35 -4.01
C ALA A 140 11.17 10.51 -2.96
N VAL A 141 10.21 9.70 -3.40
CA VAL A 141 9.42 8.82 -2.54
C VAL A 141 10.25 7.64 -2.06
N ALA A 142 11.13 7.08 -2.90
CA ALA A 142 12.02 5.98 -2.53
C ALA A 142 12.89 6.32 -1.32
N GLY A 143 13.50 7.51 -1.33
CA GLY A 143 14.28 7.98 -0.19
C GLY A 143 13.46 8.08 1.11
N ALA A 144 12.24 8.61 1.01
CA ALA A 144 11.34 8.71 2.17
C ALA A 144 10.87 7.34 2.67
N GLY A 145 10.48 6.45 1.76
CA GLY A 145 10.06 5.09 2.07
C GLY A 145 11.18 4.30 2.73
N THR A 146 12.41 4.42 2.24
CA THR A 146 13.58 3.78 2.86
C THR A 146 13.80 4.28 4.28
N VAL A 147 13.81 5.60 4.51
CA VAL A 147 13.98 6.16 5.87
C VAL A 147 12.88 5.69 6.79
N PHE A 148 11.62 5.72 6.34
CA PHE A 148 10.48 5.28 7.14
C PHE A 148 10.59 3.77 7.46
N GLY A 149 10.90 2.93 6.47
CA GLY A 149 11.07 1.49 6.67
C GLY A 149 12.22 1.15 7.62
N LEU A 150 13.35 1.87 7.54
CA LEU A 150 14.46 1.71 8.47
C LEU A 150 14.05 2.04 9.90
N MET A 151 13.30 3.14 10.11
CA MET A 151 12.76 3.50 11.41
C MET A 151 11.81 2.44 11.96
N GLN A 152 10.88 1.95 11.14
CA GLN A 152 9.90 0.93 11.53
C GLN A 152 10.54 -0.42 11.86
N THR A 153 11.73 -0.69 11.34
CA THR A 153 12.48 -1.93 11.59
C THR A 153 13.59 -1.80 12.64
N GLY A 154 13.66 -0.66 13.36
CA GLY A 154 14.62 -0.42 14.44
C GLY A 154 16.05 -0.14 13.95
N ARG A 155 16.23 0.28 12.68
CA ARG A 155 17.52 0.59 12.06
C ARG A 155 17.76 2.11 12.04
N GLU A 156 17.67 2.74 13.20
CA GLU A 156 17.67 4.20 13.35
C GLU A 156 18.96 4.88 12.88
N ASP A 157 20.13 4.28 13.10
CA ASP A 157 21.41 4.82 12.66
C ASP A 157 21.51 4.87 11.12
N GLU A 158 20.96 3.87 10.45
CA GLU A 158 20.91 3.83 8.99
C GLU A 158 19.91 4.88 8.45
N ALA A 159 18.74 4.97 9.07
CA ALA A 159 17.75 5.99 8.76
C ALA A 159 18.32 7.41 8.90
N GLY A 160 19.13 7.64 9.94
CA GLY A 160 19.80 8.92 10.17
C GLY A 160 20.74 9.33 9.03
N ARG A 161 21.46 8.39 8.44
CA ARG A 161 22.34 8.63 7.29
C ARG A 161 21.57 9.00 6.01
N GLU A 162 20.44 8.34 5.77
CA GLU A 162 19.63 8.56 4.57
C GLU A 162 18.73 9.81 4.66
N ARG A 163 18.39 10.26 5.86
CA ARG A 163 17.39 11.29 6.10
C ARG A 163 17.68 12.64 5.40
N GLN A 164 18.95 13.05 5.31
CA GLN A 164 19.28 14.34 4.70
C GLN A 164 18.99 14.33 3.19
N ASN A 165 19.35 13.23 2.52
CA ASN A 165 19.08 13.05 1.10
C ASN A 165 17.58 12.97 0.82
N ALA A 166 16.86 12.16 1.60
CA ALA A 166 15.40 12.03 1.50
C ALA A 166 14.71 13.38 1.67
N ASN A 167 15.05 14.16 2.69
CA ASN A 167 14.49 15.50 2.91
C ASN A 167 14.77 16.46 1.75
N ARG A 168 15.95 16.39 1.15
CA ARG A 168 16.29 17.23 -0.02
C ARG A 168 15.41 16.89 -1.23
N LEU A 169 15.14 15.63 -1.45
CA LEU A 169 14.30 15.16 -2.56
C LEU A 169 12.81 15.47 -2.31
N LEU A 170 12.32 15.22 -1.10
CA LEU A 170 10.93 15.51 -0.72
C LEU A 170 10.54 16.99 -0.89
N ARG A 171 11.46 17.91 -0.65
CA ARG A 171 11.20 19.37 -0.87
C ARG A 171 10.89 19.74 -2.32
N LYS A 172 11.16 18.85 -3.27
CA LYS A 172 10.86 19.05 -4.70
C LYS A 172 9.46 18.55 -5.08
N LEU A 173 8.80 17.80 -4.19
CA LEU A 173 7.46 17.30 -4.47
C LEU A 173 6.42 18.42 -4.40
N PRO A 174 5.37 18.36 -5.25
CA PRO A 174 4.24 19.26 -5.12
C PRO A 174 3.48 19.02 -3.82
N ALA A 175 2.87 20.06 -3.24
CA ALA A 175 2.15 19.97 -1.97
C ALA A 175 1.04 18.88 -1.99
N LYS A 176 0.38 18.69 -3.14
CA LYS A 176 -0.65 17.65 -3.33
C LYS A 176 -0.16 16.20 -3.22
N ALA A 177 1.17 15.96 -3.27
CA ALA A 177 1.75 14.64 -3.07
C ALA A 177 1.69 14.17 -1.59
N PHE A 178 1.32 15.06 -0.70
CA PHE A 178 1.17 14.76 0.73
C PHE A 178 -0.32 14.80 1.09
N PRO A 179 -0.84 13.73 1.74
CA PRO A 179 -2.22 13.71 2.21
C PRO A 179 -2.46 14.68 3.35
#